data_577bf4893cff35219b9efc0f87dbf33b
#
_entry.id   577bf4893cff35219b9efc0f87dbf33b
#
_cell.length_a   1.000
_cell.length_b   1.000
_cell.length_c   1.000
_cell.angle_alpha   90.00
_cell.angle_beta   90.00
_cell.angle_gamma   90.00
#
_symmetry.space_group_name_H-M   'P 1'
#
loop_
_entity.id
_entity.type
_entity.pdbx_description
1 polymer ?
#
loop_
_entity_poly.entity_id
_entity_poly.type
_entity_poly.pdbx_seq_one_letter_code
_entity_poly.pdbx_strand_id
1 'polypeptide(L)'
;MTGDADLSRIGELFADRARSRILMALDAGRELSAGLLADEAGVSRSTASAHLKRLTEGGLIAVRTHGRHRHYRLAGPQVAELIERMLELRPPAEPVTSLRAATRAAQLRLARTCYDHLAGRLGVELMRSLLDHGYLTGGDGRYRPDAADRDRPAGHGHDIDYRLTGAGRDFLDHLGVALPATGRRLVGYCVDWTETRHHLAGQVGRGLCDRFLAGGWIERRGTHRAVRITPAGADAFARHFGLPPEVLGREVA
;
A
#
# COMPACT_ATOMS: atom_id res chain seq x y z
N MET A 1 -3.32 -37.56 -5.71
CA MET A 1 -2.97 -36.12 -5.75
C MET A 1 -3.10 -35.67 -7.18
N THR A 2 -4.07 -34.89 -7.37
CA THR A 2 -4.68 -34.59 -8.62
C THR A 2 -4.05 -33.38 -9.28
N GLY A 3 -3.69 -33.53 -10.52
CA GLY A 3 -3.87 -32.56 -11.59
C GLY A 3 -3.40 -31.11 -11.38
N ASP A 4 -3.09 -30.47 -12.49
CA ASP A 4 -2.74 -29.05 -12.63
C ASP A 4 -3.59 -28.13 -11.75
N ALA A 5 -2.95 -27.11 -11.18
CA ALA A 5 -3.63 -26.10 -10.38
C ALA A 5 -4.67 -25.36 -11.23
N ASP A 6 -5.93 -25.48 -10.85
CA ASP A 6 -7.04 -24.81 -11.52
C ASP A 6 -7.09 -23.33 -11.11
N LEU A 7 -6.57 -22.46 -11.97
CA LEU A 7 -6.61 -21.02 -11.80
C LEU A 7 -8.00 -20.40 -12.04
N SER A 8 -8.95 -21.16 -12.63
CA SER A 8 -10.27 -20.62 -13.00
C SER A 8 -11.03 -20.14 -11.76
N ARG A 9 -10.98 -20.89 -10.67
CA ARG A 9 -11.66 -20.56 -9.41
C ARG A 9 -11.17 -19.23 -8.80
N ILE A 10 -9.87 -18.97 -8.84
CA ILE A 10 -9.31 -17.69 -8.40
C ILE A 10 -9.63 -16.60 -9.43
N GLY A 11 -9.47 -16.88 -10.71
CA GLY A 11 -9.80 -15.96 -11.80
C GLY A 11 -11.23 -15.44 -11.74
N GLU A 12 -12.18 -16.31 -11.49
CA GLU A 12 -13.59 -15.93 -11.30
C GLU A 12 -13.80 -14.92 -10.17
N LEU A 13 -13.04 -15.00 -9.08
CA LEU A 13 -13.18 -14.06 -7.97
C LEU A 13 -12.74 -12.64 -8.34
N PHE A 14 -11.81 -12.48 -9.27
CA PHE A 14 -11.33 -11.18 -9.75
C PHE A 14 -12.09 -10.68 -10.98
N ALA A 15 -12.74 -11.53 -11.77
CA ALA A 15 -13.43 -11.17 -13.01
C ALA A 15 -14.63 -10.23 -12.82
N ASP A 16 -15.25 -10.22 -11.65
CA ASP A 16 -16.40 -9.39 -11.35
C ASP A 16 -15.99 -7.98 -10.89
N ARG A 17 -16.57 -6.96 -11.51
CA ARG A 17 -16.24 -5.56 -11.25
C ARG A 17 -16.50 -5.12 -9.81
N ALA A 18 -17.58 -5.61 -9.18
CA ALA A 18 -17.90 -5.26 -7.80
C ALA A 18 -16.92 -5.91 -6.83
N ARG A 19 -16.57 -7.18 -7.04
CA ARG A 19 -15.55 -7.87 -6.24
C ARG A 19 -14.18 -7.23 -6.37
N SER A 20 -13.76 -6.86 -7.59
CA SER A 20 -12.50 -6.14 -7.80
C SER A 20 -12.47 -4.81 -7.05
N ARG A 21 -13.57 -4.03 -7.04
CA ARG A 21 -13.67 -2.78 -6.27
C ARG A 21 -13.60 -3.02 -4.77
N ILE A 22 -14.26 -4.06 -4.25
CA ILE A 22 -14.17 -4.45 -2.83
C ILE A 22 -12.71 -4.77 -2.46
N LEU A 23 -12.03 -5.60 -3.24
CA LEU A 23 -10.64 -5.96 -2.99
C LEU A 23 -9.73 -4.73 -3.01
N MET A 24 -9.89 -3.85 -3.99
CA MET A 24 -9.13 -2.61 -4.09
C MET A 24 -9.38 -1.65 -2.91
N ALA A 25 -10.60 -1.61 -2.37
CA ALA A 25 -10.89 -0.81 -1.18
C ALA A 25 -10.21 -1.36 0.07
N LEU A 26 -10.09 -2.68 0.18
CA LEU A 26 -9.45 -3.37 1.30
C LEU A 26 -7.92 -3.39 1.19
N ASP A 27 -7.37 -3.25 -0.02
CA ASP A 27 -5.92 -3.23 -0.27
C ASP A 27 -5.19 -2.02 0.36
N ALA A 28 -5.94 -1.08 0.93
CA ALA A 28 -5.38 0.00 1.75
C ALA A 28 -5.01 -0.41 3.20
N GLY A 29 -4.93 -1.70 3.50
CA GLY A 29 -4.66 -2.21 4.85
C GLY A 29 -5.77 -1.88 5.86
N ARG A 30 -7.01 -1.74 5.39
CA ARG A 30 -8.16 -1.29 6.18
C ARG A 30 -9.09 -2.44 6.54
N GLU A 31 -9.77 -2.26 7.67
CA GLU A 31 -10.97 -3.02 7.99
C GLU A 31 -12.20 -2.16 7.69
N LEU A 32 -13.07 -2.61 6.79
CA LEU A 32 -14.25 -1.87 6.34
C LEU A 32 -15.52 -2.68 6.60
N SER A 33 -16.60 -1.96 6.94
CA SER A 33 -17.93 -2.57 7.12
C SER A 33 -18.54 -2.98 5.77
N ALA A 34 -19.48 -3.93 5.80
CA ALA A 34 -20.22 -4.34 4.61
C ALA A 34 -20.93 -3.19 3.90
N GLY A 35 -21.46 -2.21 4.66
CA GLY A 35 -22.10 -1.02 4.10
C GLY A 35 -21.16 -0.17 3.26
N LEU A 36 -19.98 0.16 3.82
CA LEU A 36 -18.96 0.93 3.10
C LEU A 36 -18.46 0.18 1.85
N LEU A 37 -18.33 -1.15 1.93
CA LEU A 37 -17.92 -1.97 0.79
C LEU A 37 -18.99 -2.05 -0.29
N ALA A 38 -20.28 -2.03 0.07
CA ALA A 38 -21.39 -1.94 -0.86
C ALA A 38 -21.38 -0.60 -1.63
N ASP A 39 -21.17 0.50 -0.90
CA ASP A 39 -21.08 1.84 -1.48
C ASP A 39 -19.88 1.94 -2.44
N GLU A 40 -18.72 1.41 -2.05
CA GLU A 40 -17.51 1.39 -2.88
C GLU A 40 -17.66 0.54 -4.14
N ALA A 41 -18.31 -0.61 -4.00
CA ALA A 41 -18.60 -1.48 -5.13
C ALA A 41 -19.68 -0.91 -6.07
N GLY A 42 -20.50 0.01 -5.57
CA GLY A 42 -21.65 0.57 -6.30
C GLY A 42 -22.78 -0.44 -6.47
N VAL A 43 -23.01 -1.27 -5.45
CA VAL A 43 -24.05 -2.31 -5.45
C VAL A 43 -24.92 -2.26 -4.20
N SER A 44 -26.07 -2.93 -4.22
CA SER A 44 -26.93 -3.04 -3.05
C SER A 44 -26.24 -3.79 -1.90
N ARG A 45 -26.67 -3.56 -0.65
CA ARG A 45 -26.14 -4.29 0.53
C ARG A 45 -26.31 -5.79 0.43
N SER A 46 -27.40 -6.28 -0.16
CA SER A 46 -27.65 -7.71 -0.39
C SER A 46 -26.67 -8.30 -1.40
N THR A 47 -26.44 -7.61 -2.51
CA THR A 47 -25.47 -7.99 -3.54
C THR A 47 -24.05 -7.99 -2.96
N ALA A 48 -23.68 -6.94 -2.21
CA ALA A 48 -22.39 -6.87 -1.53
C ALA A 48 -22.19 -8.05 -0.57
N SER A 49 -23.23 -8.43 0.20
CA SER A 49 -23.16 -9.58 1.11
C SER A 49 -22.85 -10.89 0.36
N ALA A 50 -23.45 -11.10 -0.82
CA ALA A 50 -23.15 -12.26 -1.65
C ALA A 50 -21.70 -12.25 -2.17
N HIS A 51 -21.19 -11.08 -2.60
CA HIS A 51 -19.80 -10.93 -3.03
C HIS A 51 -18.83 -11.14 -1.86
N LEU A 52 -19.11 -10.57 -0.69
CA LEU A 52 -18.28 -10.73 0.51
C LEU A 52 -18.22 -12.19 0.95
N LYS A 53 -19.33 -12.92 0.89
CA LYS A 53 -19.37 -14.36 1.17
C LYS A 53 -18.44 -15.13 0.22
N ARG A 54 -18.56 -14.91 -1.10
CA ARG A 54 -17.71 -15.57 -2.11
C ARG A 54 -16.22 -15.27 -1.91
N LEU A 55 -15.87 -13.99 -1.64
CA LEU A 55 -14.49 -13.59 -1.40
C LEU A 55 -13.92 -14.20 -0.11
N THR A 56 -14.76 -14.35 0.93
CA THR A 56 -14.36 -15.01 2.20
C THR A 56 -14.15 -16.52 1.98
N GLU A 57 -15.09 -17.18 1.32
CA GLU A 57 -14.99 -18.61 0.98
C GLU A 57 -13.80 -18.90 0.05
N GLY A 58 -13.45 -17.95 -0.83
CA GLY A 58 -12.28 -18.03 -1.70
C GLY A 58 -10.96 -17.64 -1.01
N GLY A 59 -10.98 -17.32 0.30
CA GLY A 59 -9.77 -17.02 1.07
C GLY A 59 -9.11 -15.68 0.72
N LEU A 60 -9.78 -14.79 -0.03
CA LEU A 60 -9.21 -13.48 -0.40
C LEU A 60 -9.45 -12.41 0.67
N ILE A 61 -10.52 -12.55 1.45
CA ILE A 61 -10.80 -11.63 2.57
C ILE A 61 -11.08 -12.41 3.85
N ALA A 62 -10.80 -11.77 4.97
CA ALA A 62 -11.14 -12.25 6.30
C ALA A 62 -12.19 -11.32 6.93
N VAL A 63 -13.07 -11.91 7.74
CA VAL A 63 -14.08 -11.17 8.51
C VAL A 63 -13.68 -11.16 9.98
N ARG A 64 -13.84 -9.98 10.61
CA ARG A 64 -13.73 -9.80 12.06
C ARG A 64 -15.06 -9.23 12.57
N THR A 65 -15.56 -9.81 13.65
CA THR A 65 -16.80 -9.36 14.29
C THR A 65 -16.44 -8.50 15.51
N HIS A 66 -16.94 -7.28 15.53
CA HIS A 66 -16.88 -6.38 16.67
C HIS A 66 -18.30 -6.08 17.15
N GLY A 67 -18.75 -6.75 18.21
CA GLY A 67 -20.13 -6.68 18.67
C GLY A 67 -21.11 -7.13 17.56
N ARG A 68 -22.01 -6.22 17.14
CA ARG A 68 -23.01 -6.47 16.07
C ARG A 68 -22.47 -6.20 14.65
N HIS A 69 -21.24 -5.68 14.51
CA HIS A 69 -20.70 -5.21 13.24
C HIS A 69 -19.66 -6.17 12.70
N ARG A 70 -19.80 -6.50 11.42
CA ARG A 70 -18.78 -7.26 10.66
C ARG A 70 -17.88 -6.30 9.90
N HIS A 71 -16.59 -6.43 10.09
CA HIS A 71 -15.57 -5.74 9.35
C HIS A 71 -14.78 -6.73 8.52
N TYR A 72 -14.41 -6.33 7.33
CA TYR A 72 -13.71 -7.16 6.36
C TYR A 72 -12.35 -6.54 6.08
N ARG A 73 -11.35 -7.37 5.89
CA ARG A 73 -9.98 -7.00 5.50
C ARG A 73 -9.46 -8.01 4.50
N LEU A 74 -8.38 -7.70 3.80
CA LEU A 74 -7.68 -8.74 3.02
C LEU A 74 -7.23 -9.85 3.97
N ALA A 75 -7.27 -11.09 3.48
CA ALA A 75 -6.91 -12.27 4.30
C ALA A 75 -5.45 -12.27 4.73
N GLY A 76 -4.58 -11.67 3.92
CA GLY A 76 -3.16 -11.55 4.24
C GLY A 76 -2.39 -10.71 3.21
N PRO A 77 -1.09 -10.48 3.44
CA PRO A 77 -0.24 -9.72 2.54
C PRO A 77 -0.10 -10.36 1.15
N GLN A 78 -0.24 -11.68 1.06
CA GLN A 78 -0.17 -12.41 -0.21
C GLN A 78 -1.29 -11.99 -1.17
N VAL A 79 -2.48 -11.67 -0.64
CA VAL A 79 -3.61 -11.19 -1.45
C VAL A 79 -3.33 -9.79 -1.96
N ALA A 80 -2.76 -8.92 -1.13
CA ALA A 80 -2.34 -7.59 -1.55
C ALA A 80 -1.26 -7.67 -2.65
N GLU A 81 -0.27 -8.55 -2.48
CA GLU A 81 0.74 -8.79 -3.50
C GLU A 81 0.14 -9.27 -4.82
N LEU A 82 -0.81 -10.21 -4.76
CA LEU A 82 -1.51 -10.68 -5.96
C LEU A 82 -2.24 -9.54 -6.67
N ILE A 83 -2.95 -8.68 -5.92
CA ILE A 83 -3.63 -7.50 -6.48
C ILE A 83 -2.63 -6.57 -7.18
N GLU A 84 -1.50 -6.27 -6.54
CA GLU A 84 -0.47 -5.41 -7.12
C GLU A 84 0.11 -6.03 -8.40
N ARG A 85 0.37 -7.34 -8.43
CA ARG A 85 0.83 -8.07 -9.63
C ARG A 85 -0.17 -8.01 -10.77
N MET A 86 -1.46 -8.18 -10.48
CA MET A 86 -2.51 -8.05 -11.49
C MET A 86 -2.60 -6.62 -12.04
N LEU A 87 -2.36 -5.61 -11.21
CA LEU A 87 -2.32 -4.20 -11.64
C LEU A 87 -1.13 -3.91 -12.57
N GLU A 88 -0.02 -4.63 -12.42
CA GLU A 88 1.12 -4.53 -13.32
C GLU A 88 0.78 -5.05 -14.73
N LEU A 89 0.04 -6.15 -14.82
CA LEU A 89 -0.38 -6.77 -16.08
C LEU A 89 -1.50 -6.02 -16.81
N ARG A 90 -2.07 -4.97 -16.20
CA ARG A 90 -3.12 -4.19 -16.84
C ARG A 90 -2.63 -3.58 -18.16
N PRO A 91 -3.48 -3.52 -19.21
CA PRO A 91 -3.17 -2.76 -20.42
C PRO A 91 -2.89 -1.30 -20.07
N PRO A 92 -2.10 -0.58 -20.88
CA PRO A 92 -1.93 0.86 -20.74
C PRO A 92 -3.30 1.48 -20.50
N ALA A 93 -3.42 2.32 -19.47
CA ALA A 93 -4.68 2.96 -19.15
C ALA A 93 -5.13 3.76 -20.38
N GLU A 94 -6.38 3.60 -20.78
CA GLU A 94 -6.99 4.50 -21.77
C GLU A 94 -6.77 5.95 -21.32
N PRO A 95 -6.61 6.89 -22.27
CA PRO A 95 -6.45 8.30 -21.92
C PRO A 95 -7.53 8.71 -20.95
N VAL A 96 -7.12 9.29 -19.84
CA VAL A 96 -8.05 9.68 -18.78
C VAL A 96 -8.96 10.76 -19.31
N THR A 97 -10.19 10.42 -19.61
CA THR A 97 -11.18 11.27 -20.28
C THR A 97 -11.89 12.25 -19.34
N SER A 98 -11.66 12.13 -18.02
CA SER A 98 -12.28 13.04 -17.05
C SER A 98 -11.24 13.64 -16.09
N LEU A 99 -11.40 14.93 -15.76
CA LEU A 99 -10.59 15.63 -14.76
C LEU A 99 -10.55 14.89 -13.41
N ARG A 100 -11.67 14.31 -13.00
CA ARG A 100 -11.77 13.56 -11.75
C ARG A 100 -10.89 12.30 -11.73
N ALA A 101 -10.85 11.58 -12.84
CA ALA A 101 -10.01 10.39 -12.95
C ALA A 101 -8.52 10.77 -13.07
N ALA A 102 -8.19 11.88 -13.77
CA ALA A 102 -6.84 12.42 -13.84
C ALA A 102 -6.33 12.82 -12.46
N THR A 103 -7.14 13.56 -11.68
CA THR A 103 -6.81 13.95 -10.31
C THR A 103 -6.58 12.74 -9.41
N ARG A 104 -7.45 11.72 -9.49
CA ARG A 104 -7.27 10.47 -8.73
C ARG A 104 -5.97 9.74 -9.09
N ALA A 105 -5.66 9.66 -10.37
CA ALA A 105 -4.42 9.04 -10.84
C ALA A 105 -3.18 9.79 -10.34
N ALA A 106 -3.19 11.12 -10.39
CA ALA A 106 -2.12 11.97 -9.85
C ALA A 106 -1.95 11.78 -8.34
N GLN A 107 -3.05 11.72 -7.58
CA GLN A 107 -3.02 11.47 -6.14
C GLN A 107 -2.41 10.11 -5.80
N LEU A 108 -2.78 9.05 -6.54
CA LEU A 108 -2.24 7.70 -6.34
C LEU A 108 -0.74 7.63 -6.66
N ARG A 109 -0.26 8.40 -7.65
CA ARG A 109 1.17 8.48 -7.95
C ARG A 109 1.93 9.26 -6.88
N LEU A 110 1.34 10.34 -6.37
CA LEU A 110 1.99 11.15 -5.33
C LEU A 110 2.15 10.37 -4.04
N ALA A 111 1.06 9.88 -3.48
CA ALA A 111 1.08 9.14 -2.22
C ALA A 111 -0.10 8.16 -2.11
N ARG A 112 0.19 6.93 -1.81
CA ARG A 112 -0.79 5.86 -1.58
C ARG A 112 -0.31 4.90 -0.52
N THR A 113 -1.20 4.06 -0.03
CA THR A 113 -0.81 2.87 0.72
C THR A 113 -0.60 1.69 -0.24
N CYS A 114 0.41 0.88 0.04
CA CYS A 114 0.62 -0.46 -0.48
C CYS A 114 0.38 -1.41 0.69
N TYR A 115 -0.83 -1.97 0.78
CA TYR A 115 -1.33 -2.70 1.94
C TYR A 115 -1.28 -1.85 3.23
N ASP A 116 -0.26 -1.97 4.08
CA ASP A 116 -0.16 -1.30 5.39
C ASP A 116 1.01 -0.29 5.50
N HIS A 117 1.69 0.00 4.42
CA HIS A 117 2.81 0.94 4.36
C HIS A 117 2.67 1.92 3.20
N LEU A 118 3.55 2.92 3.14
CA LEU A 118 3.46 3.99 2.13
C LEU A 118 4.18 3.64 0.84
N ALA A 119 3.59 4.03 -0.28
CA ALA A 119 4.05 3.85 -1.65
C ALA A 119 3.80 5.12 -2.49
N GLY A 120 4.13 5.04 -3.78
CA GLY A 120 4.17 6.18 -4.66
C GLY A 120 5.38 7.06 -4.39
N ARG A 121 5.39 8.26 -4.96
CA ARG A 121 6.53 9.19 -4.82
C ARG A 121 6.89 9.45 -3.36
N LEU A 122 5.91 9.69 -2.49
CA LEU A 122 6.16 9.86 -1.06
C LEU A 122 6.88 8.64 -0.46
N GLY A 123 6.42 7.42 -0.75
CA GLY A 123 7.00 6.20 -0.21
C GLY A 123 8.45 5.97 -0.64
N VAL A 124 8.77 6.18 -1.93
CA VAL A 124 10.13 6.00 -2.44
C VAL A 124 11.08 7.11 -1.94
N GLU A 125 10.60 8.34 -1.79
CA GLU A 125 11.42 9.43 -1.28
C GLU A 125 11.69 9.30 0.23
N LEU A 126 10.74 8.76 1.01
CA LEU A 126 10.99 8.38 2.40
C LEU A 126 12.08 7.30 2.50
N MET A 127 12.00 6.26 1.67
CA MET A 127 13.04 5.22 1.61
C MET A 127 14.40 5.81 1.27
N ARG A 128 14.47 6.68 0.25
CA ARG A 128 15.69 7.38 -0.14
C ARG A 128 16.25 8.20 1.02
N SER A 129 15.41 9.01 1.67
CA SER A 129 15.82 9.84 2.81
C SER A 129 16.44 9.00 3.94
N LEU A 130 15.81 7.87 4.29
CA LEU A 130 16.33 7.00 5.35
C LEU A 130 17.70 6.38 4.97
N LEU A 131 17.92 6.10 3.68
CA LEU A 131 19.21 5.62 3.18
C LEU A 131 20.26 6.75 3.17
N ASP A 132 19.91 7.93 2.68
CA ASP A 132 20.81 9.08 2.58
C ASP A 132 21.29 9.55 3.97
N HIS A 133 20.45 9.44 5.00
CA HIS A 133 20.82 9.76 6.39
C HIS A 133 21.52 8.60 7.12
N GLY A 134 21.72 7.45 6.46
CA GLY A 134 22.34 6.29 7.09
C GLY A 134 21.47 5.59 8.16
N TYR A 135 20.18 5.85 8.18
CA TYR A 135 19.21 5.17 9.05
C TYR A 135 18.90 3.74 8.56
N LEU A 136 19.05 3.52 7.27
CA LEU A 136 19.02 2.21 6.62
C LEU A 136 20.32 1.97 5.86
N THR A 137 20.70 0.69 5.75
CA THR A 137 21.81 0.20 4.94
C THR A 137 21.39 -1.01 4.12
N GLY A 138 22.24 -1.44 3.17
CA GLY A 138 22.04 -2.67 2.39
C GLY A 138 21.77 -2.46 0.91
N GLY A 139 21.36 -1.26 0.49
CA GLY A 139 21.12 -0.92 -0.91
C GLY A 139 20.95 0.57 -1.12
N ASP A 140 20.61 0.98 -2.35
CA ASP A 140 20.49 2.38 -2.78
C ASP A 140 19.04 2.81 -3.11
N GLY A 141 18.05 1.96 -2.83
CA GLY A 141 16.64 2.25 -3.09
C GLY A 141 16.24 2.19 -4.57
N ARG A 142 17.10 1.66 -5.46
CA ARG A 142 16.84 1.59 -6.90
C ARG A 142 16.50 0.17 -7.33
N TYR A 143 15.46 0.06 -8.14
CA TYR A 143 15.18 -1.17 -8.86
C TYR A 143 15.95 -1.19 -10.19
N ARG A 144 16.65 -2.30 -10.45
CA ARG A 144 17.39 -2.52 -11.69
C ARG A 144 16.90 -3.82 -12.33
N PRO A 145 16.06 -3.74 -13.36
CA PRO A 145 15.47 -4.91 -14.02
C PRO A 145 16.52 -5.93 -14.48
N ASP A 146 17.63 -5.43 -15.02
CA ASP A 146 18.70 -6.27 -15.59
C ASP A 146 19.54 -7.01 -14.53
N ALA A 147 19.50 -6.54 -13.28
CA ALA A 147 20.22 -7.12 -12.15
C ALA A 147 19.29 -7.81 -11.14
N ALA A 148 18.00 -7.75 -11.35
CA ALA A 148 17.01 -8.33 -10.43
C ALA A 148 16.86 -9.83 -10.69
N ASP A 149 17.08 -10.63 -9.64
CA ASP A 149 16.86 -12.08 -9.66
C ASP A 149 15.37 -12.41 -9.40
N ARG A 150 14.86 -11.98 -8.27
CA ARG A 150 13.48 -12.26 -7.82
C ARG A 150 12.58 -11.04 -7.77
N ASP A 151 13.16 -9.86 -7.65
CA ASP A 151 12.41 -8.62 -7.56
C ASP A 151 11.65 -8.33 -8.85
N ARG A 152 10.42 -7.91 -8.71
CA ARG A 152 9.54 -7.49 -9.81
C ARG A 152 8.77 -6.24 -9.37
N PRO A 153 8.40 -5.34 -10.29
CA PRO A 153 7.49 -4.25 -9.98
C PRO A 153 6.22 -4.73 -9.30
N ALA A 154 5.65 -3.92 -8.42
CA ALA A 154 4.47 -4.24 -7.61
C ALA A 154 4.64 -5.44 -6.64
N GLY A 155 5.83 -6.00 -6.48
CA GLY A 155 6.09 -7.13 -5.60
C GLY A 155 6.90 -6.77 -4.37
N HIS A 156 6.83 -7.65 -3.36
CA HIS A 156 7.77 -7.62 -2.25
C HIS A 156 9.18 -7.91 -2.72
N GLY A 157 10.12 -7.11 -2.23
CA GLY A 157 11.53 -7.27 -2.56
C GLY A 157 12.18 -8.43 -1.82
N HIS A 158 13.05 -9.13 -2.53
CA HIS A 158 13.78 -10.30 -2.04
C HIS A 158 15.30 -10.25 -2.29
N ASP A 159 15.74 -9.39 -3.21
CA ASP A 159 17.13 -9.40 -3.69
C ASP A 159 18.04 -8.54 -2.81
N ILE A 160 17.49 -7.57 -2.08
CA ILE A 160 18.24 -6.65 -1.23
C ILE A 160 17.90 -6.90 0.25
N ASP A 161 18.96 -6.99 1.08
CA ASP A 161 18.80 -7.11 2.54
C ASP A 161 19.00 -5.75 3.21
N TYR A 162 17.95 -4.94 3.24
CA TYR A 162 17.96 -3.67 3.96
C TYR A 162 17.93 -3.89 5.47
N ARG A 163 18.75 -3.12 6.18
CA ARG A 163 18.91 -3.23 7.64
C ARG A 163 18.76 -1.87 8.31
N LEU A 164 18.07 -1.87 9.44
CA LEU A 164 17.94 -0.69 10.31
C LEU A 164 19.22 -0.55 11.15
N THR A 165 19.86 0.62 11.08
CA THR A 165 21.06 0.96 11.87
C THR A 165 20.70 1.34 13.30
N GLY A 166 21.70 1.49 14.18
CA GLY A 166 21.53 2.07 15.51
C GLY A 166 20.93 3.48 15.43
N ALA A 167 21.54 4.36 14.61
CA ALA A 167 21.02 5.72 14.38
C ALA A 167 19.58 5.71 13.82
N GLY A 168 19.24 4.72 12.97
CA GLY A 168 17.89 4.55 12.49
C GLY A 168 16.89 4.16 13.59
N ARG A 169 17.30 3.33 14.58
CA ARG A 169 16.46 3.02 15.74
C ARG A 169 16.21 4.26 16.59
N ASP A 170 17.27 5.00 16.92
CA ASP A 170 17.19 6.24 17.70
C ASP A 170 16.28 7.27 17.01
N PHE A 171 16.37 7.37 15.68
CA PHE A 171 15.51 8.24 14.88
C PHE A 171 14.03 7.82 14.94
N LEU A 172 13.74 6.53 14.82
CA LEU A 172 12.35 6.01 14.92
C LEU A 172 11.79 6.23 16.33
N ASP A 173 12.59 6.00 17.37
CA ASP A 173 12.20 6.23 18.75
C ASP A 173 11.92 7.73 19.01
N HIS A 174 12.77 8.62 18.49
CA HIS A 174 12.55 10.08 18.56
C HIS A 174 11.26 10.51 17.84
N LEU A 175 10.92 9.89 16.73
CA LEU A 175 9.65 10.12 16.02
C LEU A 175 8.43 9.51 16.74
N GLY A 176 8.63 8.68 17.75
CA GLY A 176 7.57 7.93 18.43
C GLY A 176 6.96 6.84 17.55
N VAL A 177 7.79 6.18 16.74
CA VAL A 177 7.36 5.07 15.89
C VAL A 177 7.33 3.78 16.68
N ALA A 178 6.14 3.24 16.94
CA ALA A 178 5.99 1.92 17.52
C ALA A 178 6.24 0.85 16.44
N LEU A 179 7.18 -0.05 16.70
CA LEU A 179 7.41 -1.20 15.83
C LEU A 179 6.50 -2.35 16.28
N PRO A 180 5.53 -2.76 15.46
CA PRO A 180 4.61 -3.83 15.84
C PRO A 180 5.37 -5.17 15.91
N ALA A 181 5.27 -5.85 17.04
CA ALA A 181 5.81 -7.21 17.22
C ALA A 181 4.99 -8.19 16.36
N THR A 182 5.34 -8.32 15.11
CA THR A 182 4.74 -9.27 14.16
C THR A 182 5.82 -10.24 13.68
N GLY A 183 5.46 -11.43 13.23
CA GLY A 183 6.40 -12.38 12.62
C GLY A 183 6.96 -11.93 11.26
N ARG A 184 6.77 -10.66 10.86
CA ARG A 184 7.25 -10.06 9.60
C ARG A 184 8.68 -9.56 9.76
N ARG A 185 9.39 -9.43 8.63
CA ARG A 185 10.71 -8.79 8.59
C ARG A 185 10.67 -7.41 9.25
N LEU A 186 11.73 -7.06 9.98
CA LEU A 186 11.87 -5.71 10.57
C LEU A 186 11.89 -4.66 9.47
N VAL A 187 12.79 -4.80 8.51
CA VAL A 187 12.87 -3.97 7.30
C VAL A 187 12.53 -4.84 6.11
N GLY A 188 11.49 -4.50 5.40
CA GLY A 188 11.13 -5.05 4.11
C GLY A 188 11.05 -3.93 3.09
N TYR A 189 10.91 -4.26 1.84
CA TYR A 189 10.67 -3.30 0.77
C TYR A 189 9.79 -3.91 -0.32
N CYS A 190 9.20 -3.05 -1.12
CA CYS A 190 8.52 -3.42 -2.34
C CYS A 190 9.08 -2.60 -3.50
N VAL A 191 8.96 -3.10 -4.72
CA VAL A 191 9.28 -2.34 -5.93
C VAL A 191 8.04 -1.55 -6.35
N ASP A 192 8.11 -0.23 -6.29
CA ASP A 192 6.99 0.65 -6.66
C ASP A 192 6.73 0.61 -8.18
N TRP A 193 5.49 0.31 -8.56
CA TRP A 193 5.12 0.18 -9.98
C TRP A 193 4.98 1.53 -10.71
N THR A 194 4.86 2.66 -9.98
CA THR A 194 4.77 3.99 -10.59
C THR A 194 6.11 4.69 -10.68
N GLU A 195 6.98 4.45 -9.70
CA GLU A 195 8.28 5.13 -9.57
C GLU A 195 9.44 4.23 -10.00
N THR A 196 9.20 2.91 -10.15
CA THR A 196 10.22 1.91 -10.52
C THR A 196 11.44 1.96 -9.57
N ARG A 197 11.15 2.14 -8.27
CA ARG A 197 12.11 2.28 -7.17
C ARG A 197 11.59 1.54 -5.95
N HIS A 198 12.44 1.37 -4.94
CA HIS A 198 12.05 0.71 -3.70
C HIS A 198 11.32 1.66 -2.77
N HIS A 199 10.25 1.19 -2.14
CA HIS A 199 9.62 1.83 -1.00
C HIS A 199 9.60 0.88 0.20
N LEU A 200 9.63 1.46 1.39
CA LEU A 200 9.82 0.75 2.64
C LEU A 200 8.57 -0.05 3.03
N ALA A 201 8.77 -1.30 3.39
CA ALA A 201 7.78 -2.23 3.90
C ALA A 201 8.24 -2.85 5.24
N GLY A 202 7.60 -3.94 5.65
CA GLY A 202 7.93 -4.63 6.91
C GLY A 202 7.40 -3.88 8.15
N GLN A 203 7.98 -4.17 9.31
CA GLN A 203 7.56 -3.54 10.57
C GLN A 203 7.84 -2.04 10.57
N VAL A 204 8.99 -1.61 10.05
CA VAL A 204 9.37 -0.18 9.97
C VAL A 204 8.44 0.56 9.02
N GLY A 205 8.17 0.04 7.82
CA GLY A 205 7.26 0.67 6.87
C GLY A 205 5.85 0.85 7.43
N ARG A 206 5.34 -0.17 8.11
CA ARG A 206 4.04 -0.11 8.80
C ARG A 206 4.06 0.89 9.96
N GLY A 207 5.06 0.81 10.84
CA GLY A 207 5.16 1.70 12.01
C GLY A 207 5.20 3.17 11.61
N LEU A 208 5.96 3.51 10.57
CA LEU A 208 5.98 4.86 10.01
C LEU A 208 4.61 5.29 9.46
N CYS A 209 3.95 4.42 8.69
CA CYS A 209 2.61 4.72 8.16
C CYS A 209 1.59 4.97 9.29
N ASP A 210 1.57 4.10 10.29
CA ASP A 210 0.70 4.23 11.46
C ASP A 210 1.00 5.53 12.23
N ARG A 211 2.29 5.85 12.44
CA ARG A 211 2.73 7.09 13.10
C ARG A 211 2.29 8.35 12.36
N PHE A 212 2.44 8.36 11.02
CA PHE A 212 2.06 9.51 10.21
C PHE A 212 0.55 9.72 10.17
N LEU A 213 -0.24 8.65 10.14
CA LEU A 213 -1.70 8.71 10.27
C LEU A 213 -2.11 9.23 11.65
N ALA A 214 -1.56 8.67 12.72
CA ALA A 214 -1.88 9.08 14.09
C ALA A 214 -1.46 10.52 14.38
N GLY A 215 -0.35 10.98 13.80
CA GLY A 215 0.15 12.34 13.92
C GLY A 215 -0.53 13.35 12.99
N GLY A 216 -1.47 12.92 12.16
CA GLY A 216 -2.14 13.80 11.20
C GLY A 216 -1.23 14.36 10.11
N TRP A 217 -0.08 13.70 9.83
CA TRP A 217 0.80 14.10 8.73
C TRP A 217 0.24 13.69 7.38
N ILE A 218 -0.46 12.57 7.38
CA ILE A 218 -1.21 12.09 6.22
C ILE A 218 -2.64 11.73 6.64
N GLU A 219 -3.55 11.84 5.69
CA GLU A 219 -4.95 11.46 5.86
C GLU A 219 -5.40 10.51 4.76
N ARG A 220 -6.19 9.52 5.12
CA ARG A 220 -6.83 8.64 4.15
C ARG A 220 -7.95 9.40 3.43
N ARG A 221 -8.03 9.27 2.13
CA ARG A 221 -9.10 9.85 1.31
C ARG A 221 -10.11 8.79 0.93
N GLY A 222 -11.33 8.93 1.48
CA GLY A 222 -12.43 8.01 1.16
C GLY A 222 -12.03 6.54 1.35
N THR A 223 -12.42 5.72 0.40
CA THR A 223 -12.22 4.26 0.42
C THR A 223 -11.06 3.79 -0.49
N HIS A 224 -10.46 4.69 -1.27
CA HIS A 224 -9.32 4.34 -2.13
C HIS A 224 -7.97 4.48 -1.42
N ARG A 225 -6.93 3.89 -2.01
CA ARG A 225 -5.58 3.82 -1.41
C ARG A 225 -4.82 5.15 -1.35
N ALA A 226 -5.23 6.17 -2.09
CA ALA A 226 -4.55 7.46 -2.05
C ALA A 226 -4.62 8.07 -0.65
N VAL A 227 -3.52 8.64 -0.21
CA VAL A 227 -3.44 9.44 1.01
C VAL A 227 -3.16 10.89 0.66
N ARG A 228 -3.65 11.80 1.48
CA ARG A 228 -3.39 13.22 1.37
C ARG A 228 -2.30 13.61 2.36
N ILE A 229 -1.27 14.30 1.90
CA ILE A 229 -0.31 14.96 2.77
C ILE A 229 -0.98 16.21 3.32
N THR A 230 -1.01 16.37 4.64
CA THR A 230 -1.55 17.58 5.27
C THR A 230 -0.53 18.71 5.25
N PRO A 231 -0.92 19.99 5.45
CA PRO A 231 0.06 21.07 5.61
C PRO A 231 1.06 20.80 6.74
N ALA A 232 0.56 20.34 7.91
CA ALA A 232 1.42 19.96 9.04
C ALA A 232 2.33 18.78 8.70
N GLY A 233 1.83 17.81 7.92
CA GLY A 233 2.63 16.69 7.42
C GLY A 233 3.71 17.13 6.46
N ALA A 234 3.42 18.06 5.55
CA ALA A 234 4.43 18.59 4.64
C ALA A 234 5.59 19.27 5.40
N ASP A 235 5.27 20.06 6.43
CA ASP A 235 6.30 20.67 7.29
C ASP A 235 7.10 19.63 8.07
N ALA A 236 6.43 18.60 8.56
CA ALA A 236 7.08 17.50 9.28
C ALA A 236 7.98 16.65 8.36
N PHE A 237 7.53 16.30 7.17
CA PHE A 237 8.34 15.56 6.19
C PHE A 237 9.55 16.37 5.73
N ALA A 238 9.40 17.66 5.48
CA ALA A 238 10.53 18.52 5.17
C ALA A 238 11.55 18.57 6.32
N ARG A 239 11.08 18.73 7.57
CA ARG A 239 11.93 18.84 8.75
C ARG A 239 12.66 17.56 9.11
N HIS A 240 11.95 16.43 9.14
CA HIS A 240 12.49 15.16 9.65
C HIS A 240 13.14 14.29 8.58
N PHE A 241 12.70 14.44 7.34
CA PHE A 241 13.17 13.61 6.22
C PHE A 241 13.84 14.42 5.10
N GLY A 242 13.87 15.74 5.19
CA GLY A 242 14.45 16.59 4.15
C GLY A 242 13.74 16.48 2.79
N LEU A 243 12.46 16.14 2.78
CA LEU A 243 11.73 15.97 1.52
C LEU A 243 11.46 17.33 0.85
N PRO A 244 11.70 17.41 -0.47
CA PRO A 244 11.53 18.66 -1.20
C PRO A 244 10.06 18.99 -1.46
N PRO A 245 9.72 20.29 -1.67
CA PRO A 245 8.32 20.76 -1.86
C PRO A 245 7.55 20.01 -2.95
N GLU A 246 8.21 19.65 -4.04
CA GLU A 246 7.60 18.96 -5.19
C GLU A 246 7.06 17.57 -4.82
N VAL A 247 7.72 16.90 -3.87
CA VAL A 247 7.26 15.61 -3.33
C VAL A 247 6.09 15.80 -2.38
N LEU A 248 6.01 16.98 -1.76
CA LEU A 248 4.99 17.30 -0.75
C LEU A 248 3.73 17.91 -1.37
N GLY A 249 3.66 18.01 -2.70
CA GLY A 249 2.52 18.61 -3.41
C GLY A 249 2.39 20.11 -3.19
N ARG A 250 3.50 20.80 -2.89
CA ARG A 250 3.61 22.24 -2.81
C ARG A 250 4.19 22.75 -4.13
N GLU A 251 3.52 23.68 -4.76
CA GLU A 251 4.12 24.41 -5.89
C GLU A 251 5.32 25.22 -5.36
N VAL A 252 6.43 25.14 -6.07
CA VAL A 252 7.58 26.03 -5.83
C VAL A 252 7.16 27.40 -6.36
N ALA A 253 7.00 28.37 -5.48
CA ALA A 253 6.68 29.75 -5.85
C ALA A 253 7.84 30.40 -6.61
#